data_f66fbf89f35ecd23b1110304d20dc5c1
#
_entry.id   f66fbf89f35ecd23b1110304d20dc5c1
#
_cell.length_a   1.000
_cell.length_b   1.000
_cell.length_c   1.000
_cell.angle_alpha   90.00
_cell.angle_beta   90.00
_cell.angle_gamma   90.00
#
_symmetry.space_group_name_H-M   'P 1'
#
loop_
_entity.id
_entity.type
_entity.pdbx_description
1 polymer ?
#
loop_
_entity_poly.entity_id
_entity_poly.type
_entity_poly.pdbx_seq_one_letter_code
_entity_poly.pdbx_strand_id
1 'polypeptide(L)'
;MHRSAVTLILLQFIGATNDEESPLFVSELMDISLRTLLLQRQLSETEMSLISLHVAPALDYLHQNKPDPLIHLDVSSANVLLWRQGDQWRGKVSDYGTVDFMQQTMAVAPGAMIYSAPESLTPNQTVQVSFL
;
A
#
# COMPACT_ATOMS: atom_id res chain seq x y z
N MET A 1 -16.59 -9.93 17.12
CA MET A 1 -16.48 -9.74 15.67
C MET A 1 -15.09 -10.18 15.22
N HIS A 2 -15.00 -11.28 14.49
CA HIS A 2 -13.77 -11.63 13.81
C HIS A 2 -13.55 -10.64 12.67
N ARG A 3 -12.58 -9.76 12.81
CA ARG A 3 -12.08 -9.00 11.66
C ARG A 3 -11.49 -10.01 10.68
N SER A 4 -11.89 -9.94 9.42
CA SER A 4 -11.24 -10.72 8.35
C SER A 4 -9.73 -10.46 8.40
N ALA A 5 -8.90 -11.47 8.11
CA ALA A 5 -7.45 -11.32 8.05
C ALA A 5 -7.02 -10.16 7.11
N VAL A 6 -7.78 -9.92 6.05
CA VAL A 6 -7.58 -8.81 5.10
C VAL A 6 -7.68 -7.44 5.74
N THR A 7 -8.62 -7.24 6.68
CA THR A 7 -8.79 -5.96 7.38
C THR A 7 -7.63 -5.62 8.31
N LEU A 8 -6.75 -6.58 8.57
CA LEU A 8 -5.57 -6.38 9.42
C LEU A 8 -4.34 -5.90 8.63
N ILE A 9 -4.31 -6.09 7.32
CA ILE A 9 -3.14 -5.83 6.47
C ILE A 9 -3.38 -4.80 5.37
N LEU A 10 -4.63 -4.59 4.96
CA LEU A 10 -5.01 -3.57 3.99
C LEU A 10 -5.82 -2.47 4.66
N LEU A 11 -5.54 -1.22 4.28
CA LEU A 11 -6.33 -0.08 4.76
C LEU A 11 -7.79 -0.24 4.31
N GLN A 12 -8.71 -0.10 5.25
CA GLN A 12 -10.13 -0.27 4.97
C GLN A 12 -10.71 0.99 4.34
N PHE A 13 -11.25 0.82 3.15
CA PHE A 13 -12.10 1.81 2.50
C PHE A 13 -13.50 1.76 3.13
N ILE A 14 -14.02 2.93 3.51
CA ILE A 14 -15.33 3.07 4.15
C ILE A 14 -16.37 3.52 3.13
N GLY A 15 -16.02 4.47 2.28
CA GLY A 15 -16.91 5.00 1.28
C GLY A 15 -16.33 6.15 0.46
N ALA A 16 -17.11 6.65 -0.46
CA ALA A 16 -16.76 7.82 -1.25
C ALA A 16 -17.97 8.76 -1.38
N THR A 17 -17.71 10.04 -1.59
CA THR A 17 -18.75 10.99 -1.95
C THR A 17 -19.02 10.90 -3.45
N ASN A 18 -20.28 11.16 -3.83
CA ASN A 18 -20.71 11.18 -5.24
C ASN A 18 -20.63 12.61 -5.83
N ASP A 19 -19.58 13.35 -5.47
CA ASP A 19 -19.32 14.67 -6.01
C ASP A 19 -18.39 14.55 -7.22
N GLU A 20 -18.91 14.90 -8.41
CA GLU A 20 -18.17 14.79 -9.67
C GLU A 20 -17.00 15.78 -9.75
N GLU A 21 -17.07 16.92 -9.06
CA GLU A 21 -16.02 17.93 -9.08
C GLU A 21 -14.91 17.68 -8.05
N SER A 22 -15.26 17.10 -6.91
CA SER A 22 -14.31 16.86 -5.81
C SER A 22 -14.63 15.58 -5.07
N PRO A 23 -14.42 14.42 -5.68
CA PRO A 23 -14.69 13.14 -5.02
C PRO A 23 -13.79 12.97 -3.80
N LEU A 24 -14.39 12.62 -2.67
CA LEU A 24 -13.68 12.30 -1.43
C LEU A 24 -13.76 10.80 -1.17
N PHE A 25 -12.62 10.22 -0.85
CA PHE A 25 -12.52 8.84 -0.38
C PHE A 25 -12.38 8.82 1.13
N VAL A 26 -13.21 8.03 1.78
CA VAL A 26 -13.20 7.88 3.24
C VAL A 26 -12.63 6.52 3.57
N SER A 27 -11.59 6.50 4.36
CA SER A 27 -10.94 5.29 4.87
C SER A 27 -10.86 5.30 6.39
N GLU A 28 -10.49 4.18 6.97
CA GLU A 28 -10.14 4.15 8.39
C GLU A 28 -8.96 5.08 8.69
N LEU A 29 -8.94 5.61 9.91
CA LEU A 29 -7.89 6.52 10.36
C LEU A 29 -6.73 5.73 10.96
N MET A 30 -5.53 6.04 10.52
CA MET A 30 -4.27 5.50 11.05
C MET A 30 -3.50 6.61 11.76
N ASP A 31 -2.52 6.22 12.60
CA ASP A 31 -1.80 7.21 13.42
C ASP A 31 -0.75 7.98 12.61
N ILE A 32 0.02 7.30 11.77
CA ILE A 32 1.16 7.88 11.06
C ILE A 32 1.51 7.05 9.82
N SER A 33 2.12 7.65 8.82
CA SER A 33 2.77 6.89 7.75
C SER A 33 4.16 6.42 8.17
N LEU A 34 4.61 5.30 7.61
CA LEU A 34 5.97 4.82 7.81
C LEU A 34 7.01 5.90 7.41
N ARG A 35 6.74 6.61 6.32
CA ARG A 35 7.60 7.72 5.87
C ARG A 35 7.75 8.80 6.94
N THR A 36 6.65 9.25 7.52
CA THR A 36 6.68 10.28 8.55
C THR A 36 7.45 9.79 9.79
N LEU A 37 7.25 8.55 10.18
CA LEU A 37 7.97 7.95 11.32
C LEU A 37 9.48 7.88 11.05
N LEU A 38 9.90 7.47 9.85
CA LEU A 38 11.32 7.43 9.45
C LEU A 38 11.97 8.81 9.40
N LEU A 39 11.21 9.87 9.13
CA LEU A 39 11.71 11.25 9.19
C LEU A 39 11.91 11.74 10.63
N GLN A 40 11.19 11.16 11.59
CA GLN A 40 11.30 11.53 13.00
C GLN A 40 12.43 10.81 13.72
N ARG A 41 12.66 9.54 13.40
CA ARG A 41 13.67 8.70 14.06
C ARG A 41 14.00 7.45 13.25
N GLN A 42 15.07 6.80 13.64
CA GLN A 42 15.39 5.46 13.16
C GLN A 42 14.47 4.42 13.81
N LEU A 43 14.17 3.38 13.06
CA LEU A 43 13.46 2.20 13.56
C LEU A 43 14.45 1.19 14.12
N SER A 44 14.04 0.46 15.16
CA SER A 44 14.76 -0.72 15.61
C SER A 44 14.60 -1.87 14.62
N GLU A 45 15.53 -2.84 14.68
CA GLU A 45 15.42 -4.06 13.85
C GLU A 45 14.12 -4.80 14.10
N THR A 46 13.65 -4.84 15.34
CA THR A 46 12.36 -5.46 15.70
C THR A 46 11.19 -4.73 15.04
N GLU A 47 11.17 -3.40 15.08
CA GLU A 47 10.14 -2.60 14.41
C GLU A 47 10.14 -2.81 12.90
N MET A 48 11.33 -2.80 12.28
CA MET A 48 11.46 -3.06 10.84
C MET A 48 10.95 -4.45 10.46
N SER A 49 11.31 -5.47 11.24
CA SER A 49 10.86 -6.85 11.01
C SER A 49 9.34 -6.97 11.14
N LEU A 50 8.74 -6.39 12.18
CA LEU A 50 7.29 -6.43 12.40
C LEU A 50 6.54 -5.73 11.27
N ILE A 51 6.97 -4.55 10.86
CA ILE A 51 6.34 -3.81 9.76
C ILE A 51 6.44 -4.60 8.46
N SER A 52 7.60 -5.19 8.17
CA SER A 52 7.79 -6.03 6.97
C SER A 52 6.87 -7.25 6.96
N LEU A 53 6.66 -7.87 8.13
CA LEU A 53 5.73 -9.00 8.29
C LEU A 53 4.25 -8.61 8.10
N HIS A 54 3.92 -7.33 8.17
CA HIS A 54 2.59 -6.83 7.84
C HIS A 54 2.47 -6.46 6.36
N VAL A 55 3.51 -5.90 5.78
CA VAL A 55 3.51 -5.45 4.37
C VAL A 55 3.55 -6.62 3.40
N ALA A 56 4.43 -7.59 3.62
CA ALA A 56 4.60 -8.71 2.69
C ALA A 56 3.31 -9.54 2.48
N PRO A 57 2.56 -9.92 3.53
CA PRO A 57 1.28 -10.61 3.36
C PRO A 57 0.22 -9.75 2.65
N ALA A 58 0.26 -8.44 2.82
CA ALA A 58 -0.67 -7.53 2.14
C ALA A 58 -0.44 -7.55 0.63
N LEU A 59 0.82 -7.49 0.20
CA LEU A 59 1.18 -7.56 -1.21
C LEU A 59 0.87 -8.93 -1.79
N ASP A 60 1.18 -10.00 -1.07
CA ASP A 60 0.84 -11.37 -1.48
C ASP A 60 -0.67 -11.54 -1.69
N TYR A 61 -1.47 -11.02 -0.77
CA TYR A 61 -2.93 -11.05 -0.89
C TYR A 61 -3.41 -10.35 -2.19
N LEU A 62 -2.86 -9.18 -2.51
CA LEU A 62 -3.21 -8.47 -3.74
C LEU A 62 -2.80 -9.27 -4.98
N HIS A 63 -1.60 -9.85 -4.98
CA HIS A 63 -1.09 -10.66 -6.10
C HIS A 63 -1.88 -11.95 -6.33
N GLN A 64 -2.46 -12.51 -5.28
CA GLN A 64 -3.27 -13.73 -5.37
C GLN A 64 -4.75 -13.46 -5.67
N ASN A 65 -5.14 -12.20 -5.85
CA ASN A 65 -6.51 -11.84 -6.15
C ASN A 65 -7.01 -12.55 -7.44
N LYS A 66 -8.25 -13.00 -7.42
CA LYS A 66 -8.90 -13.67 -8.54
C LYS A 66 -10.10 -12.86 -9.01
N PRO A 67 -10.41 -12.82 -10.33
CA PRO A 67 -9.70 -13.51 -11.42
C PRO A 67 -8.37 -12.86 -11.80
N ASP A 68 -8.19 -11.56 -11.49
CA ASP A 68 -7.03 -10.79 -11.91
C ASP A 68 -6.16 -10.39 -10.72
N PRO A 69 -4.87 -10.75 -10.71
CA PRO A 69 -3.94 -10.25 -9.70
C PRO A 69 -3.88 -8.72 -9.71
N LEU A 70 -3.84 -8.12 -8.52
CA LEU A 70 -3.66 -6.70 -8.35
C LEU A 70 -2.19 -6.39 -8.05
N ILE A 71 -1.60 -5.56 -8.89
CA ILE A 71 -0.23 -5.07 -8.67
C ILE A 71 -0.33 -3.68 -8.06
N HIS A 72 0.32 -3.44 -6.94
CA HIS A 72 0.18 -2.18 -6.22
C HIS A 72 0.71 -0.97 -7.02
N LEU A 73 1.81 -1.11 -7.74
CA LEU A 73 2.50 -0.10 -8.56
C LEU A 73 3.07 1.11 -7.83
N ASP A 74 2.74 1.33 -6.57
CA ASP A 74 3.22 2.47 -5.80
C ASP A 74 3.58 2.07 -4.36
N VAL A 75 4.32 0.98 -4.20
CA VAL A 75 4.82 0.54 -2.91
C VAL A 75 5.88 1.53 -2.44
N SER A 76 5.59 2.21 -1.36
CA SER A 76 6.49 3.19 -0.76
C SER A 76 6.21 3.34 0.74
N SER A 77 7.14 3.93 1.47
CA SER A 77 6.94 4.23 2.89
C SER A 77 5.79 5.21 3.16
N ALA A 78 5.38 6.01 2.17
CA ALA A 78 4.21 6.88 2.27
C ALA A 78 2.89 6.10 2.25
N ASN A 79 2.86 4.92 1.60
CA ASN A 79 1.70 4.06 1.44
C ASN A 79 1.66 2.89 2.42
N VAL A 80 2.57 2.86 3.37
CA VAL A 80 2.49 2.00 4.55
C VAL A 80 2.05 2.86 5.72
N LEU A 81 0.83 2.63 6.18
CA LEU A 81 0.24 3.37 7.29
C LEU A 81 0.33 2.54 8.57
N LEU A 82 0.62 3.20 9.66
CA LEU A 82 0.88 2.58 10.94
C LEU A 82 -0.15 3.02 11.97
N TRP A 83 -0.52 2.09 12.84
CA TRP A 83 -1.31 2.39 14.02
C TRP A 83 -0.71 1.69 15.25
N ARG A 84 -0.89 2.30 16.38
CA ARG A 84 -0.35 1.80 17.64
C ARG A 84 -1.28 0.78 18.28
N GLN A 85 -0.71 -0.39 18.57
CA GLN A 85 -1.38 -1.39 19.36
C GLN A 85 -0.51 -1.71 20.59
N GLY A 86 -0.83 -1.12 21.73
CA GLY A 86 0.05 -1.18 22.90
C GLY A 86 1.40 -0.52 22.61
N ASP A 87 2.48 -1.26 22.79
CA ASP A 87 3.85 -0.79 22.56
C ASP A 87 4.36 -1.05 21.14
N GLN A 88 3.53 -1.65 20.28
CA GLN A 88 3.94 -2.08 18.96
C GLN A 88 3.21 -1.32 17.86
N TRP A 89 3.91 -1.11 16.75
CA TRP A 89 3.33 -0.63 15.51
C TRP A 89 2.72 -1.78 14.72
N ARG A 90 1.54 -1.53 14.17
CA ARG A 90 0.89 -2.35 13.18
C ARG A 90 0.87 -1.61 11.85
N GLY A 91 1.22 -2.29 10.77
CA GLY A 91 1.25 -1.70 9.43
C GLY A 91 0.10 -2.18 8.56
N LYS A 92 -0.39 -1.29 7.72
CA LYS A 92 -1.34 -1.59 6.65
C LYS A 92 -0.89 -0.95 5.35
N VAL A 93 -1.11 -1.64 4.26
CA VAL A 93 -0.84 -1.10 2.93
C VAL A 93 -2.05 -0.30 2.45
N SER A 94 -1.80 0.90 1.94
CA SER A 94 -2.80 1.80 1.38
C SER A 94 -2.60 2.00 -0.13
N ASP A 95 -3.54 2.71 -0.76
CA ASP A 95 -3.53 3.08 -2.19
C ASP A 95 -3.49 1.91 -3.18
N TYR A 96 -3.99 0.74 -2.74
CA TYR A 96 -4.09 -0.45 -3.59
C TYR A 96 -5.30 -0.43 -4.53
N GLY A 97 -6.31 0.39 -4.26
CA GLY A 97 -7.54 0.47 -5.06
C GLY A 97 -7.44 1.36 -6.29
N THR A 98 -6.38 2.14 -6.44
CA THR A 98 -6.16 3.02 -7.60
C THR A 98 -5.50 2.32 -8.78
N VAL A 99 -5.03 1.11 -8.57
CA VAL A 99 -4.23 0.32 -9.52
C VAL A 99 -5.03 -0.05 -10.77
N ASP A 100 -6.27 -0.48 -10.60
CA ASP A 100 -7.12 -0.90 -11.73
C ASP A 100 -7.47 0.27 -12.68
N PHE A 101 -7.65 1.45 -12.13
CA PHE A 101 -7.91 2.66 -12.89
C PHE A 101 -6.67 3.12 -13.65
N MET A 102 -5.48 2.97 -13.06
CA MET A 102 -4.23 3.35 -13.68
C MET A 102 -3.80 2.39 -14.81
N GLN A 103 -4.10 1.11 -14.70
CA GLN A 103 -3.82 0.14 -15.76
C GLN A 103 -4.59 0.43 -17.06
N GLN A 104 -5.79 0.99 -16.94
CA GLN A 104 -6.63 1.31 -18.10
C GLN A 104 -6.30 2.67 -18.75
N THR A 105 -5.67 3.58 -18.03
CA THR A 105 -5.51 4.97 -18.48
C THR A 105 -4.06 5.40 -18.71
N MET A 106 -3.06 4.59 -18.40
CA MET A 106 -1.69 5.09 -18.34
C MET A 106 -0.66 4.27 -19.10
N ALA A 107 -0.01 4.99 -19.99
CA ALA A 107 1.44 5.07 -20.02
C ALA A 107 1.91 5.66 -18.66
N VAL A 108 2.30 4.78 -17.76
CA VAL A 108 2.52 5.01 -16.33
C VAL A 108 3.41 6.22 -16.04
N ALA A 109 2.89 7.17 -15.27
CA ALA A 109 3.78 7.96 -14.43
C ALA A 109 4.25 7.02 -13.29
N PRO A 110 5.54 6.70 -13.20
CA PRO A 110 6.02 5.82 -12.13
C PRO A 110 5.75 6.47 -10.78
N GLY A 111 5.34 5.68 -9.81
CA GLY A 111 5.38 6.05 -8.41
C GLY A 111 6.77 6.55 -8.03
N ALA A 112 7.04 6.83 -6.79
CA ALA A 112 8.33 7.36 -6.39
C ALA A 112 9.47 6.48 -6.95
N MET A 113 10.23 7.01 -7.90
CA MET A 113 11.25 6.28 -8.68
C MET A 113 12.25 5.52 -7.81
N ILE A 114 12.53 6.04 -6.61
CA ILE A 114 13.46 5.41 -5.67
C ILE A 114 12.99 4.06 -5.12
N TYR A 115 11.69 3.78 -5.22
CA TYR A 115 11.09 2.51 -4.79
C TYR A 115 10.75 1.61 -5.97
N SER A 116 10.97 2.09 -7.19
CA SER A 116 10.59 1.36 -8.40
C SER A 116 11.68 0.38 -8.81
N ALA A 117 11.23 -0.77 -9.27
CA ALA A 117 12.15 -1.74 -9.84
C ALA A 117 12.68 -1.26 -11.19
N PRO A 118 13.91 -1.65 -11.56
CA PRO A 118 14.52 -1.22 -12.82
C PRO A 118 13.66 -1.50 -14.04
N GLU A 119 12.99 -2.64 -14.07
CA GLU A 119 12.11 -3.06 -15.17
C GLU A 119 10.85 -2.20 -15.29
N SER A 120 10.37 -1.61 -14.20
CA SER A 120 9.21 -0.71 -14.23
C SER A 120 9.53 0.67 -14.80
N LEU A 121 10.81 0.98 -14.96
CA LEU A 121 11.30 2.22 -15.54
C LEU A 121 11.47 2.15 -17.06
N THR A 122 11.33 0.97 -17.66
CA THR A 122 11.41 0.79 -19.12
C THR A 122 10.01 0.86 -19.73
N PRO A 123 9.79 1.73 -20.74
CA PRO A 123 8.53 1.73 -21.47
C PRO A 123 8.33 0.39 -22.20
N ASN A 124 7.15 -0.21 -22.06
CA ASN A 124 6.67 -1.42 -22.77
C ASN A 124 6.89 -2.79 -22.12
N GLN A 125 7.01 -2.91 -20.82
CA GLN A 125 6.88 -4.22 -20.20
C GLN A 125 5.78 -4.22 -19.14
N THR A 126 4.77 -5.03 -19.39
CA THR A 126 3.84 -5.44 -18.33
C THR A 126 4.62 -6.36 -17.41
N VAL A 127 5.25 -5.83 -16.42
CA VAL A 127 6.05 -6.63 -15.51
C VAL A 127 5.22 -6.94 -14.28
N GLN A 128 4.93 -8.21 -14.12
CA GLN A 128 4.59 -8.71 -12.79
C GLN A 128 5.82 -8.57 -11.91
N VAL A 129 5.84 -7.51 -11.18
CA VAL A 129 6.96 -7.28 -10.28
C VAL A 129 6.47 -7.41 -8.87
N SER A 130 6.82 -8.49 -8.25
CA SER A 130 6.74 -8.64 -6.82
C SER A 130 8.05 -8.16 -6.23
N PHE A 131 7.97 -7.22 -5.32
CA PHE A 131 9.13 -6.73 -4.62
C PHE A 131 9.05 -6.88 -3.17
N LEU A 132 10.08 -7.35 -2.74
CA LEU A 132 10.66 -7.03 -1.45
C LEU A 132 12.04 -6.43 -1.68
#